data_faec848908ff00a496d59f79eeba1465
#
_entry.id   faec848908ff00a496d59f79eeba1465
#
_cell.length_a   1.000
_cell.length_b   1.000
_cell.length_c   1.000
_cell.angle_alpha   90.00
_cell.angle_beta   90.00
_cell.angle_gamma   90.00
#
_symmetry.space_group_name_H-M   'P 1'
#
loop_
_entity.id
_entity.type
_entity.pdbx_description
1 polymer ?
#
loop_
_entity_poly.entity_id
_entity_poly.type
_entity_poly.pdbx_seq_one_letter_code
_entity_poly.pdbx_strand_id
1 'polypeptide(L)'
;MIKLVISAAGGCDYCVAAHSHLAKLAGLKPEVLKQIREGQPTGDAERDALVAFVRKLAQSSGTVSDEDFAAIRAAGYSDAQLVEISLAFATTVFTNVFNRINDTDIDFPAVA
;
A
#
# COMPACT_ATOMS: atom_id res chain seq x y z
N MET A 1 2.80 4.09 3.45
CA MET A 1 3.26 3.20 2.38
C MET A 1 2.26 2.08 2.11
N ILE A 2 1.97 1.16 3.02
CA ILE A 2 0.98 0.07 2.85
C ILE A 2 -0.35 0.58 2.32
N LYS A 3 -0.91 1.60 2.95
CA LYS A 3 -2.20 2.20 2.56
C LYS A 3 -2.19 2.76 1.13
N LEU A 4 -1.06 3.32 0.69
CA LEU A 4 -0.91 3.80 -0.68
C LEU A 4 -0.96 2.66 -1.70
N VAL A 5 -0.26 1.56 -1.41
CA VAL A 5 -0.26 0.36 -2.28
C VAL A 5 -1.66 -0.20 -2.44
N ILE A 6 -2.38 -0.37 -1.33
CA ILE A 6 -3.73 -0.93 -1.34
C ILE A 6 -4.72 -0.01 -2.04
N SER A 7 -4.60 1.30 -1.81
CA SER A 7 -5.47 2.30 -2.45
C SER A 7 -5.26 2.37 -3.96
N ALA A 8 -4.02 2.26 -4.43
CA ALA A 8 -3.70 2.21 -5.85
C ALA A 8 -4.25 0.93 -6.49
N ALA A 9 -4.08 -0.23 -5.85
CA ALA A 9 -4.62 -1.50 -6.32
C ALA A 9 -6.16 -1.53 -6.29
N GLY A 10 -6.76 -0.88 -5.30
CA GLY A 10 -8.22 -0.81 -5.13
C GLY A 10 -8.92 0.26 -5.96
N GLY A 11 -8.18 1.08 -6.70
CA GLY A 11 -8.75 2.13 -7.56
C GLY A 11 -9.50 3.24 -6.80
N CYS A 12 -9.04 3.57 -5.58
CA CYS A 12 -9.60 4.67 -4.79
C CYS A 12 -8.78 5.95 -5.00
N ASP A 13 -9.20 6.80 -5.94
CA ASP A 13 -8.46 8.02 -6.29
C ASP A 13 -8.32 8.99 -5.10
N TYR A 14 -9.38 9.18 -4.31
CA TYR A 14 -9.31 9.94 -3.07
C TYR A 14 -8.24 9.39 -2.12
N CYS A 15 -8.24 8.07 -1.90
CA CYS A 15 -7.31 7.41 -0.99
C CYS A 15 -5.86 7.49 -1.50
N VAL A 16 -5.65 7.38 -2.81
CA VAL A 16 -4.33 7.55 -3.43
C VAL A 16 -3.82 8.97 -3.20
N ALA A 17 -4.67 9.99 -3.43
CA ALA A 17 -4.31 11.39 -3.20
C ALA A 17 -3.96 11.64 -1.72
N ALA A 18 -4.81 11.21 -0.80
CA ALA A 18 -4.62 11.37 0.65
C ALA A 18 -3.32 10.70 1.13
N HIS A 19 -3.12 9.42 0.79
CA HIS A 19 -1.95 8.68 1.25
C HIS A 19 -0.65 9.09 0.56
N SER A 20 -0.70 9.58 -0.68
CA SER A 20 0.45 10.19 -1.34
C SER A 20 0.87 11.49 -0.64
N HIS A 21 -0.11 12.33 -0.29
CA HIS A 21 0.16 13.57 0.44
C HIS A 21 0.77 13.31 1.81
N LEU A 22 0.16 12.42 2.61
CA LEU A 22 0.66 12.05 3.94
C LEU A 22 2.06 11.41 3.89
N ALA A 23 2.31 10.56 2.90
CA ALA A 23 3.62 9.93 2.73
C ALA A 23 4.71 10.96 2.34
N LYS A 24 4.35 11.98 1.55
CA LYS A 24 5.22 13.11 1.24
C LYS A 24 5.57 13.92 2.48
N LEU A 25 4.58 14.20 3.34
CA LEU A 25 4.81 14.85 4.63
C LEU A 25 5.69 14.01 5.57
N ALA A 26 5.62 12.68 5.46
CA ALA A 26 6.49 11.74 6.19
C ALA A 26 7.90 11.61 5.56
N GLY A 27 8.23 12.38 4.53
CA GLY A 27 9.56 12.46 3.95
C GLY A 27 9.82 11.56 2.73
N LEU A 28 8.81 10.87 2.21
CA LEU A 28 9.00 10.10 0.97
C LEU A 28 9.03 11.01 -0.25
N LYS A 29 10.03 10.79 -1.10
CA LYS A 29 10.21 11.57 -2.33
C LYS A 29 9.12 11.24 -3.37
N PRO A 30 8.73 12.20 -4.22
CA PRO A 30 7.71 11.98 -5.25
C PRO A 30 8.00 10.81 -6.18
N GLU A 31 9.26 10.61 -6.56
CA GLU A 31 9.69 9.50 -7.42
C GLU A 31 9.44 8.14 -6.75
N VAL A 32 9.76 8.05 -5.45
CA VAL A 32 9.54 6.84 -4.65
C VAL A 32 8.05 6.54 -4.52
N LEU A 33 7.23 7.58 -4.31
CA LEU A 33 5.77 7.42 -4.23
C LEU A 33 5.18 6.90 -5.54
N LYS A 34 5.69 7.40 -6.67
CA LYS A 34 5.30 6.91 -8.00
C LYS A 34 5.67 5.43 -8.17
N GLN A 35 6.92 5.07 -7.87
CA GLN A 35 7.38 3.69 -7.92
C GLN A 35 6.52 2.75 -7.06
N ILE A 36 6.19 3.16 -5.83
CA ILE A 36 5.32 2.39 -4.94
C ILE A 36 3.94 2.15 -5.57
N ARG A 37 3.32 3.18 -6.12
CA ARG A 37 1.99 3.06 -6.77
C ARG A 37 2.04 2.12 -7.97
N GLU A 38 3.10 2.18 -8.75
CA GLU A 38 3.28 1.40 -9.97
C GLU A 38 3.86 0.01 -9.71
N GLY A 39 4.30 -0.27 -8.47
CA GLY A 39 4.94 -1.54 -8.12
C GLY A 39 6.34 -1.69 -8.71
N GLN A 40 7.01 -0.56 -8.94
CA GLN A 40 8.38 -0.54 -9.44
C GLN A 40 9.38 -0.58 -8.27
N PRO A 41 10.59 -1.15 -8.48
CA PRO A 41 11.63 -1.15 -7.45
C PRO A 41 12.01 0.28 -7.05
N THR A 42 12.16 0.50 -5.74
CA THR A 42 12.56 1.79 -5.16
C THR A 42 14.05 1.85 -4.82
N GLY A 43 14.76 0.73 -4.95
CA GLY A 43 16.16 0.58 -4.56
C GLY A 43 16.37 0.27 -3.07
N ASP A 44 15.30 0.11 -2.30
CA ASP A 44 15.32 -0.31 -0.91
C ASP A 44 14.69 -1.69 -0.82
N ALA A 45 15.51 -2.71 -0.58
CA ALA A 45 15.09 -4.11 -0.64
C ALA A 45 13.98 -4.47 0.37
N GLU A 46 14.04 -3.92 1.58
CA GLU A 46 13.02 -4.14 2.61
C GLU A 46 11.69 -3.51 2.20
N ARG A 47 11.73 -2.27 1.72
CA ARG A 47 10.55 -1.58 1.20
C ARG A 47 9.95 -2.31 0.00
N ASP A 48 10.78 -2.72 -0.94
CA ASP A 48 10.34 -3.38 -2.17
C ASP A 48 9.68 -4.74 -1.86
N ALA A 49 10.22 -5.49 -0.88
CA ALA A 49 9.60 -6.72 -0.39
C ALA A 49 8.21 -6.47 0.22
N LEU A 50 8.06 -5.43 1.03
CA LEU A 50 6.77 -5.05 1.62
C LEU A 50 5.76 -4.65 0.54
N VAL A 51 6.16 -3.82 -0.42
CA VAL A 51 5.31 -3.39 -1.51
C VAL A 51 4.84 -4.58 -2.34
N ALA A 52 5.74 -5.50 -2.69
CA ALA A 52 5.40 -6.71 -3.44
C ALA A 52 4.41 -7.60 -2.67
N PHE A 53 4.64 -7.82 -1.38
CA PHE A 53 3.76 -8.60 -0.52
C PHE A 53 2.35 -7.98 -0.41
N VAL A 54 2.26 -6.69 -0.14
CA VAL A 54 0.97 -5.99 0.00
C VAL A 54 0.20 -5.95 -1.32
N ARG A 55 0.89 -5.80 -2.45
CA ARG A 55 0.24 -5.89 -3.78
C ARG A 55 -0.38 -7.26 -4.00
N LYS A 56 0.30 -8.33 -3.65
CA LYS A 56 -0.25 -9.69 -3.75
C LYS A 56 -1.44 -9.91 -2.83
N LEU A 57 -1.39 -9.42 -1.60
CA LEU A 57 -2.55 -9.42 -0.70
C LEU A 57 -3.76 -8.71 -1.33
N ALA A 58 -3.55 -7.54 -1.94
CA ALA A 58 -4.62 -6.78 -2.57
C ALA A 58 -5.22 -7.52 -3.80
N GLN A 59 -4.39 -8.19 -4.59
CA GLN A 59 -4.81 -8.94 -5.77
C GLN A 59 -5.56 -10.22 -5.43
N SER A 60 -5.25 -10.86 -4.31
CA SER A 60 -5.79 -12.16 -3.90
C SER A 60 -6.82 -12.08 -2.77
N SER A 61 -7.24 -10.88 -2.39
CA SER A 61 -8.15 -10.65 -1.24
C SER A 61 -7.61 -11.26 0.07
N GLY A 62 -6.29 -11.19 0.27
CA GLY A 62 -5.63 -11.63 1.48
C GLY A 62 -5.07 -13.06 1.46
N THR A 63 -5.16 -13.76 0.34
CA THR A 63 -4.53 -15.09 0.21
C THR A 63 -3.04 -14.97 -0.08
N VAL A 64 -2.23 -15.71 0.65
CA VAL A 64 -0.76 -15.70 0.54
C VAL A 64 -0.26 -17.09 0.21
N SER A 65 0.59 -17.21 -0.81
CA SER A 65 1.30 -18.48 -1.09
C SER A 65 2.44 -18.72 -0.09
N ASP A 66 2.88 -19.96 0.02
CA ASP A 66 4.04 -20.30 0.87
C ASP A 66 5.30 -19.55 0.42
N GLU A 67 5.46 -19.34 -0.89
CA GLU A 67 6.59 -18.58 -1.45
C GLU A 67 6.54 -17.09 -1.03
N ASP A 68 5.37 -16.48 -1.11
CA ASP A 68 5.20 -15.07 -0.72
C ASP A 68 5.39 -14.89 0.79
N PHE A 69 4.90 -15.84 1.61
CA PHE A 69 5.13 -15.83 3.04
C PHE A 69 6.62 -15.98 3.37
N ALA A 70 7.32 -16.91 2.71
CA ALA A 70 8.75 -17.08 2.89
C ALA A 70 9.54 -15.83 2.49
N ALA A 71 9.16 -15.16 1.39
CA ALA A 71 9.82 -13.96 0.89
C ALA A 71 9.71 -12.78 1.87
N ILE A 72 8.52 -12.52 2.44
CA ILE A 72 8.34 -11.44 3.40
C ILE A 72 9.09 -11.72 4.71
N ARG A 73 9.13 -12.97 5.16
CA ARG A 73 9.90 -13.39 6.33
C ARG A 73 11.40 -13.24 6.09
N ALA A 74 11.90 -13.64 4.94
CA ALA A 74 13.31 -13.51 4.57
C ALA A 74 13.75 -12.03 4.47
N ALA A 75 12.84 -11.12 4.15
CA ALA A 75 13.09 -9.69 4.14
C ALA A 75 13.18 -9.07 5.55
N GLY A 76 12.93 -9.84 6.62
CA GLY A 76 13.10 -9.44 8.01
C GLY A 76 11.82 -9.04 8.74
N TYR A 77 10.66 -9.17 8.12
CA TYR A 77 9.38 -8.85 8.76
C TYR A 77 8.99 -9.93 9.78
N SER A 78 8.66 -9.50 11.00
CA SER A 78 8.28 -10.37 12.13
C SER A 78 6.80 -10.76 12.07
N ASP A 79 6.40 -11.73 12.90
CA ASP A 79 4.99 -12.10 13.07
C ASP A 79 4.15 -10.93 13.56
N ALA A 80 4.67 -10.12 14.50
CA ALA A 80 4.00 -8.91 14.99
C ALA A 80 3.78 -7.89 13.86
N GLN A 81 4.76 -7.70 12.98
CA GLN A 81 4.62 -6.83 11.81
C GLN A 81 3.61 -7.37 10.80
N LEU A 82 3.51 -8.69 10.62
CA LEU A 82 2.48 -9.29 9.76
C LEU A 82 1.08 -9.05 10.31
N VAL A 83 0.89 -9.07 11.63
CA VAL A 83 -0.39 -8.69 12.25
C VAL A 83 -0.73 -7.21 11.96
N GLU A 84 0.24 -6.31 12.10
CA GLU A 84 0.06 -4.89 11.78
C GLU A 84 -0.24 -4.65 10.30
N ILE A 85 0.43 -5.38 9.40
CA ILE A 85 0.15 -5.36 7.96
C ILE A 85 -1.30 -5.79 7.70
N SER A 86 -1.76 -6.85 8.35
CA SER A 86 -3.13 -7.35 8.22
C SER A 86 -4.16 -6.32 8.67
N LEU A 87 -3.93 -5.64 9.78
CA LEU A 87 -4.79 -4.57 10.27
C LEU A 87 -4.80 -3.37 9.32
N ALA A 88 -3.63 -2.94 8.85
CA ALA A 88 -3.51 -1.86 7.88
C ALA A 88 -4.22 -2.20 6.56
N PHE A 89 -4.13 -3.45 6.12
CA PHE A 89 -4.84 -3.95 4.94
C PHE A 89 -6.37 -3.82 5.14
N ALA A 90 -6.89 -4.40 6.20
CA ALA A 90 -8.33 -4.42 6.47
C ALA A 90 -8.92 -3.01 6.60
N THR A 91 -8.27 -2.14 7.35
CA THR A 91 -8.73 -0.75 7.55
C THR A 91 -8.66 0.06 6.26
N THR A 92 -7.67 -0.18 5.41
CA THR A 92 -7.53 0.53 4.13
C THR A 92 -8.59 0.06 3.13
N VAL A 93 -8.86 -1.24 3.05
CA VAL A 93 -9.95 -1.77 2.22
C VAL A 93 -11.29 -1.17 2.66
N PHE A 94 -11.54 -1.09 3.96
CA PHE A 94 -12.73 -0.44 4.50
C PHE A 94 -12.86 1.00 4.00
N THR A 95 -11.83 1.82 4.17
CA THR A 95 -11.87 3.24 3.75
C THR A 95 -11.91 3.41 2.24
N ASN A 96 -11.24 2.56 1.46
CA ASN A 96 -11.32 2.56 0.01
C ASN A 96 -12.76 2.31 -0.46
N VAL A 97 -13.40 1.28 0.09
CA VAL A 97 -14.79 0.93 -0.24
C VAL A 97 -15.75 2.05 0.15
N PHE A 98 -15.62 2.59 1.36
CA PHE A 98 -16.43 3.71 1.84
C PHE A 98 -16.32 4.93 0.92
N ASN A 99 -15.10 5.36 0.58
CA ASN A 99 -14.87 6.52 -0.28
C ASN A 99 -15.35 6.29 -1.72
N ARG A 100 -15.24 5.07 -2.24
CA ARG A 100 -15.74 4.74 -3.58
C ARG A 100 -17.26 4.68 -3.64
N ILE A 101 -17.93 4.13 -2.61
CA ILE A 101 -19.40 4.11 -2.52
C ILE A 101 -19.95 5.54 -2.48
N ASN A 102 -19.29 6.44 -1.75
CA ASN A 102 -19.75 7.81 -1.54
C ASN A 102 -19.22 8.80 -2.59
N ASP A 103 -18.38 8.36 -3.53
CA ASP A 103 -17.74 9.20 -4.54
C ASP A 103 -17.14 10.47 -3.91
N THR A 104 -16.33 10.26 -2.86
CA THR A 104 -15.81 11.33 -2.02
C THR A 104 -14.99 12.32 -2.84
N ASP A 105 -15.32 13.61 -2.74
CA ASP A 105 -14.59 14.69 -3.39
C ASP A 105 -13.13 14.73 -2.96
N ILE A 106 -12.22 14.84 -3.95
CA ILE A 106 -10.78 14.88 -3.68
C ILE A 106 -10.37 16.30 -3.30
N ASP A 107 -10.07 16.50 -2.03
CA ASP A 107 -9.61 17.76 -1.44
C ASP A 107 -8.10 17.76 -1.10
N PHE A 108 -7.36 16.81 -1.66
CA PHE A 108 -5.90 16.71 -1.59
C PHE A 108 -5.23 17.17 -2.89
N PRO A 109 -3.95 17.57 -2.85
CA PRO A 109 -3.20 17.92 -4.06
C PRO A 109 -3.21 16.80 -5.09
N ALA A 110 -3.24 17.16 -6.37
CA ALA A 110 -3.18 16.19 -7.47
C ALA A 110 -1.93 15.32 -7.38
N VAL A 111 -2.09 14.05 -7.71
CA VAL A 111 -1.01 13.07 -7.72
C VAL A 111 -0.33 13.09 -9.09
N ALA A 112 0.98 13.33 -9.06
CA ALA A 112 1.79 13.28 -10.28
C ALA A 112 2.00 11.85 -10.77
#